data_712111edb4abee461aaa2d8aecaee293
#
_entry.id   712111edb4abee461aaa2d8aecaee293
#
_cell.length_a   1.000
_cell.length_b   1.000
_cell.length_c   1.000
_cell.angle_alpha   90.00
_cell.angle_beta   90.00
_cell.angle_gamma   90.00
#
_symmetry.space_group_name_H-M   'P 1'
#
loop_
_entity.id
_entity.type
_entity.pdbx_description
1 polymer ?
#
loop_
_entity_poly.entity_id
_entity_poly.type
_entity_poly.pdbx_seq_one_letter_code
_entity_poly.pdbx_strand_id
1 'polypeptide(L)'
;MSLIRSDFEHLLALRTGLRRFLHWSEHQARAAGITPAQHQLLLAVKGHPDAAGPTIGDVANYLVLRHHSAVGLIDRAAAAGLVTRGPDHANNSTVRIALTDTGNEKLDDLTETHLEELKHLAPAMRSLWRALEADGTATLRTAALTPAPNPG
;
A
#
# COMPACT_ATOMS: atom_id res chain seq x y z
N MET A 1 12.78 28.16 11.90
CA MET A 1 12.32 28.04 10.49
C MET A 1 11.04 28.85 10.38
N SER A 2 10.98 29.82 9.47
CA SER A 2 9.77 30.59 9.25
C SER A 2 9.01 29.96 8.07
N LEU A 3 7.78 29.56 8.32
CA LEU A 3 6.91 29.00 7.29
C LEU A 3 6.37 30.15 6.42
N ILE A 4 6.31 29.92 5.13
CA ILE A 4 5.74 30.83 4.15
C ILE A 4 4.51 30.21 3.49
N ARG A 5 3.71 31.03 2.80
CA ARG A 5 2.45 30.59 2.19
C ARG A 5 2.62 29.37 1.25
N SER A 6 3.69 29.35 0.47
CA SER A 6 3.96 28.24 -0.46
C SER A 6 4.16 26.91 0.23
N ASP A 7 4.67 26.87 1.46
CA ASP A 7 4.81 25.62 2.21
C ASP A 7 3.44 24.97 2.45
N PHE A 8 2.45 25.78 2.80
CA PHE A 8 1.08 25.28 3.00
C PHE A 8 0.41 24.88 1.68
N GLU A 9 0.65 25.63 0.61
CA GLU A 9 0.14 25.33 -0.73
C GLU A 9 0.71 24.00 -1.26
N HIS A 10 2.01 23.76 -1.10
CA HIS A 10 2.66 22.49 -1.47
C HIS A 10 2.12 21.31 -0.66
N LEU A 11 2.00 21.47 0.66
CA LEU A 11 1.47 20.41 1.51
C LEU A 11 0.00 20.10 1.18
N LEU A 12 -0.81 21.12 0.95
CA LEU A 12 -2.20 20.95 0.53
C LEU A 12 -2.30 20.20 -0.81
N ALA A 13 -1.48 20.59 -1.79
CA ALA A 13 -1.45 19.95 -3.11
C ALA A 13 -1.06 18.46 -3.01
N LEU A 14 -0.03 18.14 -2.23
CA LEU A 14 0.39 16.75 -2.00
C LEU A 14 -0.72 15.92 -1.35
N ARG A 15 -1.26 16.41 -0.25
CA ARG A 15 -2.33 15.67 0.47
C ARG A 15 -3.59 15.52 -0.37
N THR A 16 -3.96 16.53 -1.13
CA THR A 16 -5.11 16.47 -2.03
C THR A 16 -4.89 15.45 -3.14
N GLY A 17 -3.71 15.43 -3.75
CA GLY A 17 -3.35 14.46 -4.78
C GLY A 17 -3.37 13.02 -4.27
N LEU A 18 -2.77 12.77 -3.10
CA LEU A 18 -2.79 11.46 -2.45
C LEU A 18 -4.22 11.01 -2.12
N ARG A 19 -5.03 11.90 -1.57
CA ARG A 19 -6.43 11.59 -1.21
C ARG A 19 -7.26 11.24 -2.45
N ARG A 20 -7.11 11.99 -3.53
CA ARG A 20 -7.81 11.74 -4.79
C ARG A 20 -7.39 10.41 -5.41
N PHE A 21 -6.10 10.11 -5.40
CA PHE A 21 -5.59 8.83 -5.88
C PHE A 21 -6.14 7.66 -5.07
N LEU A 22 -6.09 7.73 -3.74
CA LEU A 22 -6.62 6.67 -2.87
C LEU A 22 -8.13 6.50 -3.04
N HIS A 23 -8.88 7.58 -3.16
CA HIS A 23 -10.32 7.53 -3.42
C HIS A 23 -10.64 6.84 -4.76
N TRP A 24 -9.92 7.21 -5.81
CA TRP A 24 -10.02 6.57 -7.11
C TRP A 24 -9.65 5.07 -7.03
N SER A 25 -8.55 4.74 -6.36
CA SER A 25 -8.09 3.37 -6.15
C SER A 25 -9.14 2.50 -5.44
N GLU A 26 -9.76 3.03 -4.39
CA GLU A 26 -10.86 2.35 -3.70
C GLU A 26 -12.05 2.06 -4.63
N HIS A 27 -12.36 3.00 -5.50
CA HIS A 27 -13.42 2.84 -6.49
C HIS A 27 -13.10 1.72 -7.49
N GLN A 28 -11.86 1.65 -7.97
CA GLN A 28 -11.40 0.58 -8.85
C GLN A 28 -11.48 -0.81 -8.17
N ALA A 29 -11.07 -0.92 -6.91
CA ALA A 29 -11.17 -2.16 -6.17
C ALA A 29 -12.62 -2.66 -6.08
N ARG A 30 -13.55 -1.77 -5.72
CA ARG A 30 -14.98 -2.12 -5.65
C ARG A 30 -15.55 -2.51 -7.02
N ALA A 31 -15.16 -1.84 -8.09
CA ALA A 31 -15.55 -2.20 -9.45
C ALA A 31 -15.03 -3.60 -9.86
N ALA A 32 -13.87 -4.01 -9.35
CA ALA A 32 -13.32 -5.36 -9.53
C ALA A 32 -13.95 -6.42 -8.61
N GLY A 33 -14.90 -6.04 -7.75
CA GLY A 33 -15.61 -6.96 -6.86
C GLY A 33 -14.87 -7.31 -5.59
N ILE A 34 -13.89 -6.51 -5.17
CA ILE A 34 -13.18 -6.68 -3.90
C ILE A 34 -13.23 -5.39 -3.08
N THR A 35 -12.98 -5.51 -1.78
CA THR A 35 -12.89 -4.33 -0.92
C THR A 35 -11.54 -3.62 -1.11
N PRO A 36 -11.44 -2.30 -0.83
CA PRO A 36 -10.17 -1.59 -0.84
C PRO A 36 -9.10 -2.24 0.07
N ALA A 37 -9.50 -2.71 1.24
CA ALA A 37 -8.58 -3.41 2.14
C ALA A 37 -8.08 -4.74 1.56
N GLN A 38 -8.94 -5.50 0.89
CA GLN A 38 -8.54 -6.72 0.18
C GLN A 38 -7.55 -6.41 -0.95
N HIS A 39 -7.77 -5.37 -1.73
CA HIS A 39 -6.82 -4.95 -2.77
C HIS A 39 -5.44 -4.65 -2.17
N GLN A 40 -5.39 -3.89 -1.08
CA GLN A 40 -4.13 -3.59 -0.39
C GLN A 40 -3.46 -4.85 0.17
N LEU A 41 -4.23 -5.80 0.70
CA LEU A 41 -3.72 -7.10 1.14
C LEU A 41 -3.08 -7.87 -0.03
N LEU A 42 -3.77 -7.97 -1.15
CA LEU A 42 -3.24 -8.68 -2.33
C LEU A 42 -1.91 -8.06 -2.79
N LEU A 43 -1.85 -6.74 -2.82
CA LEU A 43 -0.62 -6.01 -3.17
C LEU A 43 0.51 -6.28 -2.17
N ALA A 44 0.22 -6.28 -0.88
CA ALA A 44 1.20 -6.59 0.17
C ALA A 44 1.74 -8.03 0.03
N VAL A 45 0.88 -8.99 -0.32
CA VAL A 45 1.30 -10.39 -0.53
C VAL A 45 2.19 -10.51 -1.77
N LYS A 46 1.78 -9.95 -2.89
CA LYS A 46 2.52 -10.04 -4.16
C LYS A 46 3.84 -9.27 -4.14
N GLY A 47 3.86 -8.10 -3.51
CA GLY A 47 5.02 -7.21 -3.44
C GLY A 47 6.00 -7.55 -2.32
N HIS A 48 5.70 -8.53 -1.46
CA HIS A 48 6.59 -8.91 -0.38
C HIS A 48 7.90 -9.52 -0.92
N PRO A 49 9.07 -9.14 -0.38
CA PRO A 49 10.36 -9.60 -0.92
C PRO A 49 10.65 -11.08 -0.73
N ASP A 50 10.09 -11.71 0.33
CA ASP A 50 10.25 -13.14 0.56
C ASP A 50 9.23 -13.93 -0.28
N ALA A 51 9.71 -14.86 -1.09
CA ALA A 51 8.88 -15.71 -1.94
C ALA A 51 7.91 -16.62 -1.15
N ALA A 52 8.18 -16.89 0.12
CA ALA A 52 7.28 -17.61 1.01
C ALA A 52 6.01 -16.80 1.36
N GLY A 53 5.99 -15.53 1.03
CA GLY A 53 4.91 -14.60 1.33
C GLY A 53 5.04 -13.93 2.71
N PRO A 54 4.26 -12.88 2.96
CA PRO A 54 4.29 -12.17 4.23
C PRO A 54 3.69 -13.00 5.37
N THR A 55 4.14 -12.72 6.58
CA THR A 55 3.47 -13.13 7.80
C THR A 55 2.28 -12.23 8.12
N ILE A 56 1.45 -12.60 9.11
CA ILE A 56 0.37 -11.72 9.59
C ILE A 56 0.94 -10.40 10.12
N GLY A 57 2.07 -10.43 10.81
CA GLY A 57 2.76 -9.23 11.29
C GLY A 57 3.23 -8.32 10.16
N ASP A 58 3.78 -8.90 9.09
CA ASP A 58 4.18 -8.14 7.90
C ASP A 58 2.97 -7.44 7.26
N VAL A 59 1.86 -8.13 7.12
CA VAL A 59 0.61 -7.55 6.60
C VAL A 59 0.13 -6.39 7.48
N ALA A 60 0.12 -6.58 8.80
CA ALA A 60 -0.26 -5.53 9.75
C ALA A 60 0.62 -4.28 9.60
N ASN A 61 1.94 -4.46 9.40
CA ASN A 61 2.87 -3.36 9.17
C ASN A 61 2.62 -2.64 7.84
N TYR A 62 2.46 -3.36 6.73
CA TYR A 62 2.18 -2.74 5.43
C TYR A 62 0.89 -1.92 5.43
N LEU A 63 -0.16 -2.44 6.05
CA LEU A 63 -1.48 -1.83 6.02
C LEU A 63 -1.74 -0.90 7.22
N VAL A 64 -0.76 -0.76 8.11
CA VAL A 64 -0.87 0.04 9.35
C VAL A 64 -2.11 -0.39 10.16
N LEU A 65 -2.23 -1.69 10.38
CA LEU A 65 -3.31 -2.31 11.14
C LEU A 65 -2.80 -2.89 12.44
N ARG A 66 -3.71 -3.03 13.41
CA ARG A 66 -3.47 -3.88 14.58
C ARG A 66 -3.48 -5.35 14.15
N HIS A 67 -2.78 -6.21 14.90
CA HIS A 67 -2.65 -7.63 14.57
C HIS A 67 -4.01 -8.31 14.36
N HIS A 68 -4.95 -8.13 15.26
CA HIS A 68 -6.28 -8.75 15.16
C HIS A 68 -7.09 -8.25 13.95
N SER A 69 -6.89 -6.99 13.54
CA SER A 69 -7.53 -6.44 12.34
C SER A 69 -6.94 -7.05 11.07
N ALA A 70 -5.63 -7.28 11.04
CA ALA A 70 -4.97 -8.00 9.95
C ALA A 70 -5.46 -9.45 9.85
N VAL A 71 -5.58 -10.15 10.97
CA VAL A 71 -6.17 -11.50 11.02
C VAL A 71 -7.58 -11.51 10.43
N GLY A 72 -8.44 -10.61 10.84
CA GLY A 72 -9.81 -10.51 10.34
C GLY A 72 -9.88 -10.21 8.84
N LEU A 73 -8.99 -9.34 8.32
CA LEU A 73 -8.90 -9.05 6.90
C LEU A 73 -8.46 -10.28 6.10
N ILE A 74 -7.43 -10.98 6.58
CA ILE A 74 -6.92 -12.20 5.94
C ILE A 74 -8.00 -13.29 5.94
N ASP A 75 -8.74 -13.45 7.04
CA ASP A 75 -9.83 -14.42 7.11
C ASP A 75 -10.94 -14.13 6.09
N ARG A 76 -11.34 -12.88 5.97
CA ARG A 76 -12.34 -12.49 4.96
C ARG A 76 -11.85 -12.66 3.54
N ALA A 77 -10.58 -12.35 3.28
CA ALA A 77 -9.98 -12.54 1.97
C ALA A 77 -9.83 -14.04 1.61
N ALA A 78 -9.49 -14.87 2.59
CA ALA A 78 -9.46 -16.33 2.41
C ALA A 78 -10.86 -16.90 2.14
N ALA A 79 -11.86 -16.46 2.87
CA ALA A 79 -13.26 -16.84 2.64
C ALA A 79 -13.77 -16.41 1.25
N ALA A 80 -13.27 -15.27 0.74
CA ALA A 80 -13.56 -14.79 -0.61
C ALA A 80 -12.74 -15.49 -1.72
N GLY A 81 -11.87 -16.43 -1.37
CA GLY A 81 -11.06 -17.19 -2.33
C GLY A 81 -9.89 -16.39 -2.94
N LEU A 82 -9.43 -15.33 -2.27
CA LEU A 82 -8.39 -14.43 -2.78
C LEU A 82 -6.99 -14.79 -2.30
N VAL A 83 -6.89 -15.34 -1.08
CA VAL A 83 -5.63 -15.74 -0.44
C VAL A 83 -5.77 -17.10 0.22
N THR A 84 -4.64 -17.72 0.50
CA THR A 84 -4.53 -18.91 1.35
C THR A 84 -3.56 -18.65 2.49
N ARG A 85 -3.71 -19.40 3.56
CA ARG A 85 -2.77 -19.44 4.68
C ARG A 85 -2.07 -20.78 4.72
N GLY A 86 -0.79 -20.77 4.99
CA GLY A 86 -0.01 -21.97 5.14
C GLY A 86 1.11 -21.80 6.17
N PRO A 87 1.64 -22.93 6.68
CA PRO A 87 2.78 -22.87 7.58
C PRO A 87 4.04 -22.44 6.83
N ASP A 88 4.94 -21.74 7.53
CA ASP A 88 6.29 -21.52 7.05
C ASP A 88 7.06 -22.83 7.06
N HIS A 89 7.79 -23.16 5.99
CA HIS A 89 8.60 -24.38 5.91
C HIS A 89 9.73 -24.41 6.94
N ALA A 90 10.25 -23.22 7.33
CA ALA A 90 11.31 -23.10 8.33
C ALA A 90 10.78 -23.08 9.78
N ASN A 91 9.53 -22.67 9.99
CA ASN A 91 8.93 -22.55 11.32
C ASN A 91 7.42 -22.81 11.24
N ASN A 92 6.98 -24.01 11.62
CA ASN A 92 5.57 -24.42 11.57
C ASN A 92 4.61 -23.59 12.41
N SER A 93 5.11 -22.80 13.39
CA SER A 93 4.28 -21.88 14.18
C SER A 93 4.03 -20.56 13.47
N THR A 94 4.73 -20.27 12.39
CA THR A 94 4.57 -19.05 11.59
C THR A 94 3.64 -19.32 10.43
N VAL A 95 2.65 -18.44 10.25
CA VAL A 95 1.70 -18.49 9.13
C VAL A 95 2.17 -17.54 8.04
N ARG A 96 2.18 -18.04 6.81
CA ARG A 96 2.48 -17.28 5.59
C ARG A 96 1.23 -17.15 4.74
N ILE A 97 1.11 -16.02 4.06
CA ILE A 97 -0.03 -15.71 3.22
C ILE A 97 0.40 -15.77 1.74
N ALA A 98 -0.41 -16.43 0.92
CA ALA A 98 -0.18 -16.55 -0.51
C ALA A 98 -1.44 -16.15 -1.29
N LEU A 99 -1.26 -15.68 -2.53
CA LEU A 99 -2.39 -15.43 -3.43
C LEU A 99 -2.92 -16.75 -4.00
N THR A 100 -4.23 -16.80 -4.19
CA THR A 100 -4.85 -17.78 -5.09
C THR A 100 -4.73 -17.33 -6.54
N ASP A 101 -5.03 -18.20 -7.51
CA ASP A 101 -5.10 -17.81 -8.92
C ASP A 101 -6.08 -16.64 -9.12
N THR A 102 -7.27 -16.74 -8.53
CA THR A 102 -8.28 -15.66 -8.56
C THR A 102 -7.75 -14.36 -7.96
N GLY A 103 -7.09 -14.42 -6.81
CA GLY A 103 -6.49 -13.23 -6.18
C GLY A 103 -5.41 -12.61 -7.05
N ASN A 104 -4.58 -13.43 -7.68
CA ASN A 104 -3.52 -12.98 -8.57
C ASN A 104 -4.08 -12.29 -9.83
N GLU A 105 -5.07 -12.91 -10.51
CA GLU A 105 -5.72 -12.33 -11.68
C GLU A 105 -6.34 -10.95 -11.39
N LYS A 106 -7.11 -10.85 -10.31
CA LYS A 106 -7.72 -9.57 -9.89
C LYS A 106 -6.67 -8.51 -9.58
N LEU A 107 -5.56 -8.89 -8.93
CA LEU A 107 -4.49 -7.96 -8.61
C LEU A 107 -3.76 -7.49 -9.87
N ASP A 108 -3.48 -8.39 -10.82
CA ASP A 108 -2.78 -8.05 -12.05
C ASP A 108 -3.58 -7.01 -12.86
N ASP A 109 -4.90 -7.22 -13.03
CA ASP A 109 -5.80 -6.28 -13.72
C ASP A 109 -5.83 -4.91 -13.02
N LEU A 110 -5.95 -4.89 -11.69
CA LEU A 110 -5.94 -3.65 -10.91
C LEU A 110 -4.59 -2.95 -10.97
N THR A 111 -3.49 -3.71 -10.94
CA THR A 111 -2.14 -3.15 -10.99
C THR A 111 -1.88 -2.45 -12.31
N GLU A 112 -2.29 -3.04 -13.43
CA GLU A 112 -2.15 -2.42 -14.75
C GLU A 112 -2.87 -1.07 -14.79
N THR A 113 -4.13 -1.03 -14.35
CA THR A 113 -4.93 0.20 -14.28
C THR A 113 -4.29 1.26 -13.36
N HIS A 114 -3.75 0.84 -12.22
CA HIS A 114 -3.08 1.74 -11.27
C HIS A 114 -1.78 2.32 -11.81
N LEU A 115 -0.99 1.51 -12.52
CA LEU A 115 0.25 1.97 -13.14
C LEU A 115 -0.03 3.01 -14.24
N GLU A 116 -1.09 2.85 -15.02
CA GLU A 116 -1.52 3.85 -16.00
C GLU A 116 -1.93 5.18 -15.32
N GLU A 117 -2.71 5.11 -14.24
CA GLU A 117 -3.09 6.31 -13.49
C GLU A 117 -1.88 7.01 -12.87
N LEU A 118 -0.94 6.26 -12.31
CA LEU A 118 0.31 6.81 -11.77
C LEU A 118 1.16 7.51 -12.82
N LYS A 119 1.16 7.03 -14.06
CA LYS A 119 1.83 7.72 -15.17
C LYS A 119 1.22 9.11 -15.44
N HIS A 120 -0.10 9.25 -15.33
CA HIS A 120 -0.78 10.53 -15.44
C HIS A 120 -0.44 11.48 -14.28
N LEU A 121 -0.32 10.95 -13.07
CA LEU A 121 0.01 11.75 -11.89
C LEU A 121 1.49 12.12 -11.79
N ALA A 122 2.38 11.32 -12.38
CA ALA A 122 3.83 11.47 -12.24
C ALA A 122 4.36 12.86 -12.59
N PRO A 123 3.91 13.57 -13.66
CA PRO A 123 4.40 14.93 -13.95
C PRO A 123 4.08 15.93 -12.84
N ALA A 124 2.85 15.91 -12.32
CA ALA A 124 2.42 16.80 -11.23
C ALA A 124 3.18 16.50 -9.93
N MET A 125 3.37 15.25 -9.61
CA MET A 125 4.14 14.81 -8.44
C MET A 125 5.61 15.22 -8.54
N ARG A 126 6.22 15.07 -9.70
CA ARG A 126 7.60 15.53 -9.93
C ARG A 126 7.74 17.04 -9.79
N SER A 127 6.79 17.80 -10.32
CA SER A 127 6.79 19.26 -10.20
C SER A 127 6.71 19.71 -8.74
N LEU A 128 5.80 19.10 -7.97
CA LEU A 128 5.64 19.34 -6.55
C LEU A 128 6.92 18.99 -5.78
N TRP A 129 7.53 17.84 -6.08
CA TRP A 129 8.74 17.39 -5.42
C TRP A 129 9.92 18.34 -5.66
N ARG A 130 10.10 18.78 -6.91
CA ARG A 130 11.13 19.76 -7.27
C ARG A 130 10.92 21.11 -6.57
N ALA A 131 9.68 21.55 -6.41
CA ALA A 131 9.39 22.77 -5.66
C ALA A 131 9.81 22.65 -4.21
N LEU A 132 9.53 21.53 -3.56
CA LEU A 132 9.95 21.23 -2.18
C LEU A 132 11.49 21.16 -2.04
N GLU A 133 12.19 20.62 -3.02
CA GLU A 133 13.66 20.56 -3.04
C GLU A 133 14.28 21.95 -3.25
N ALA A 134 13.70 22.78 -4.10
CA ALA A 134 14.21 24.11 -4.43
C ALA A 134 14.12 25.09 -3.25
N ASP A 135 13.11 24.94 -2.39
CA ASP A 135 12.91 25.80 -1.21
C ASP A 135 13.88 25.50 -0.05
N GLY A 136 14.92 24.67 -0.26
CA GLY A 136 16.02 24.44 0.68
C GLY A 136 15.64 23.65 1.94
N THR A 137 14.43 23.09 2.01
CA THR A 137 14.03 22.13 3.04
C THR A 137 14.49 20.70 2.71
N ALA A 138 15.32 20.56 1.70
CA ALA A 138 15.75 19.29 1.15
C ALA A 138 16.91 18.69 1.92
N THR A 139 16.68 18.25 3.14
CA THR A 139 17.33 17.02 3.56
C THR A 139 16.24 16.00 3.92
N LEU A 140 15.30 15.81 3.05
CA LEU A 140 14.63 14.54 2.99
C LEU A 140 15.64 13.54 2.44
N ARG A 141 16.49 13.06 3.36
CA ARG A 141 17.17 11.79 3.15
C ARG A 141 16.14 10.85 2.54
N THR A 142 16.56 10.17 1.50
CA THR A 142 15.96 8.93 1.02
C THR A 142 16.03 7.90 2.16
N ALA A 143 15.38 8.20 3.27
CA ALA A 143 14.96 7.18 4.21
C ALA A 143 13.82 6.50 3.45
N ALA A 144 14.13 5.28 2.96
CA ALA A 144 13.09 4.35 2.60
C ALA A 144 11.89 4.61 3.51
N LEU A 145 10.70 4.66 2.94
CA LEU A 145 9.43 4.64 3.67
C LEU A 145 9.32 3.31 4.43
N THR A 146 10.22 3.14 5.39
CA THR A 146 10.14 2.08 6.37
C THR A 146 9.21 2.65 7.44
N PRO A 147 7.97 2.17 7.54
CA PRO A 147 7.09 2.63 8.60
C PRO A 147 7.78 2.38 9.93
N ALA A 148 7.74 3.38 10.81
CA ALA A 148 8.16 3.19 12.19
C ALA A 148 7.38 2.01 12.78
N PRO A 149 8.00 1.15 13.59
CA PRO A 149 7.29 0.06 14.24
C PRO A 149 6.12 0.63 15.04
N ASN A 150 4.95 0.07 14.78
CA ASN A 150 3.72 0.48 15.45
C ASN A 150 3.89 0.21 16.96
N PRO A 151 3.80 1.22 17.85
CA PRO A 151 3.80 0.96 19.29
C PRO A 151 2.55 0.16 19.63
N GLY A 152 2.75 -1.09 20.09
CA GLY A 152 1.74 -2.08 20.44
C GLY A 152 0.71 -1.61 21.46
#